data_54497954f9e52d0e37f046fdab659a89
#
_entry.id   54497954f9e52d0e37f046fdab659a89
#
_cell.length_a   1.000
_cell.length_b   1.000
_cell.length_c   1.000
_cell.angle_alpha   90.00
_cell.angle_beta   90.00
_cell.angle_gamma   90.00
#
_symmetry.space_group_name_H-M   'P 1'
#
loop_
_entity.id
_entity.type
_entity.pdbx_description
1 polymer ?
#
loop_
_entity_poly.entity_id
_entity_poly.type
_entity_poly.pdbx_seq_one_letter_code
_entity_poly.pdbx_strand_id
1 'polypeptide(L)'
;MRPPADGRRARGARRRRAILEATLRVIERDGVAGVSHRSVAREAGVPVSSSTYYYATLDDLLVATLTWSAREMALAFGAVKPTPASVAGFLADAVGPNRGRTLAEYELYLVAARRPELRPAARRWITLLTSVFGTMEPAAFLGFVAALDGLLIQGLIADFPPTAEQMEPVVSLLMPSR
;
A
#
# COMPACT_ATOMS: atom_id res chain seq x y z
N MET A 1 -17.47 32.19 17.59
CA MET A 1 -17.86 31.82 16.20
C MET A 1 -17.51 30.35 15.99
N ARG A 2 -18.49 29.44 15.82
CA ARG A 2 -18.27 28.00 15.60
C ARG A 2 -17.75 27.81 14.19
N PRO A 3 -16.59 27.13 13.97
CA PRO A 3 -16.08 26.90 12.60
C PRO A 3 -17.13 26.08 11.81
N PRO A 4 -17.25 26.33 10.49
CA PRO A 4 -18.23 25.66 9.65
C PRO A 4 -18.01 24.13 9.69
N ALA A 5 -19.11 23.35 9.54
CA ALA A 5 -19.13 21.89 9.63
C ALA A 5 -18.08 21.24 8.68
N ASP A 6 -17.82 21.84 7.52
CA ASP A 6 -16.81 21.43 6.56
C ASP A 6 -15.37 21.51 7.11
N GLY A 7 -15.04 22.52 7.89
CA GLY A 7 -13.71 22.67 8.48
C GLY A 7 -13.41 21.61 9.56
N ARG A 8 -14.42 21.10 10.26
CA ARG A 8 -14.24 19.99 11.23
C ARG A 8 -14.04 18.66 10.53
N ARG A 9 -14.84 18.37 9.51
CA ARG A 9 -14.72 17.15 8.69
C ARG A 9 -13.36 17.09 8.00
N ALA A 10 -12.92 18.19 7.40
CA ALA A 10 -11.62 18.28 6.73
C ALA A 10 -10.43 18.06 7.71
N ARG A 11 -10.49 18.64 8.93
CA ARG A 11 -9.49 18.41 9.98
C ARG A 11 -9.50 16.95 10.46
N GLY A 12 -10.67 16.34 10.62
CA GLY A 12 -10.81 14.93 10.97
C GLY A 12 -10.20 14.01 9.91
N ALA A 13 -10.48 14.27 8.63
CA ALA A 13 -9.92 13.50 7.52
C ALA A 13 -8.38 13.61 7.46
N ARG A 14 -7.82 14.83 7.59
CA ARG A 14 -6.36 15.02 7.65
C ARG A 14 -5.72 14.28 8.82
N ARG A 15 -6.34 14.31 10.01
CA ARG A 15 -5.83 13.60 11.19
C ARG A 15 -5.87 12.09 11.02
N ARG A 16 -6.95 11.53 10.44
CA ARG A 16 -7.04 10.12 10.10
C ARG A 16 -5.91 9.71 9.15
N ARG A 17 -5.72 10.47 8.07
CA ARG A 17 -4.65 10.22 7.10
C ARG A 17 -3.27 10.25 7.77
N ALA A 18 -2.99 11.26 8.59
CA ALA A 18 -1.73 11.36 9.31
C ALA A 18 -1.46 10.15 10.21
N ILE A 19 -2.49 9.59 10.86
CA ILE A 19 -2.37 8.36 11.67
C ILE A 19 -2.03 7.16 10.79
N LEU A 20 -2.68 6.99 9.62
CA LEU A 20 -2.41 5.87 8.70
C LEU A 20 -0.99 5.95 8.10
N GLU A 21 -0.58 7.14 7.68
CA GLU A 21 0.80 7.40 7.20
C GLU A 21 1.83 7.12 8.29
N ALA A 22 1.56 7.56 9.53
CA ALA A 22 2.43 7.28 10.66
C ALA A 22 2.49 5.79 10.99
N THR A 23 1.40 5.04 10.80
CA THR A 23 1.40 3.59 10.99
C THR A 23 2.35 2.91 10.03
N LEU A 24 2.37 3.28 8.74
CA LEU A 24 3.33 2.74 7.78
C LEU A 24 4.77 3.09 8.16
N ARG A 25 5.05 4.34 8.59
CA ARG A 25 6.40 4.71 9.04
C ARG A 25 6.86 3.95 10.30
N VAL A 26 5.93 3.64 11.21
CA VAL A 26 6.25 2.78 12.36
C VAL A 26 6.57 1.36 11.90
N ILE A 27 5.79 0.80 10.96
CA ILE A 27 6.04 -0.54 10.41
C ILE A 27 7.39 -0.56 9.66
N GLU A 28 7.67 0.45 8.85
CA GLU A 28 8.93 0.59 8.12
C GLU A 28 10.16 0.54 9.05
N ARG A 29 10.07 1.20 10.20
CA ARG A 29 11.18 1.32 11.15
C ARG A 29 11.26 0.14 12.13
N ASP A 30 10.13 -0.29 12.67
CA ASP A 30 10.05 -1.18 13.83
C ASP A 30 9.31 -2.50 13.54
N GLY A 31 8.87 -2.71 12.29
CA GLY A 31 7.99 -3.83 11.90
C GLY A 31 6.56 -3.71 12.43
N VAL A 32 5.68 -4.62 12.02
CA VAL A 32 4.28 -4.66 12.50
C VAL A 32 4.23 -4.88 14.02
N ALA A 33 5.19 -5.59 14.60
CA ALA A 33 5.27 -5.80 16.05
C ALA A 33 5.48 -4.49 16.84
N GLY A 34 6.08 -3.47 16.23
CA GLY A 34 6.27 -2.13 16.81
C GLY A 34 5.01 -1.27 16.84
N VAL A 35 3.92 -1.69 16.18
CA VAL A 35 2.69 -0.92 16.09
C VAL A 35 1.90 -0.96 17.39
N SER A 36 1.66 0.22 17.94
CA SER A 36 0.75 0.45 19.08
C SER A 36 0.09 1.81 18.91
N HIS A 37 -1.06 2.04 19.54
CA HIS A 37 -1.68 3.38 19.54
C HIS A 37 -0.73 4.46 20.04
N ARG A 38 0.16 4.12 20.97
CA ARG A 38 1.15 5.05 21.53
C ARG A 38 2.30 5.35 20.54
N SER A 39 2.88 4.33 19.90
CA SER A 39 3.95 4.52 18.91
C SER A 39 3.44 5.31 17.70
N VAL A 40 2.25 4.96 17.20
CA VAL A 40 1.64 5.64 16.06
C VAL A 40 1.21 7.07 16.39
N ALA A 41 0.62 7.33 17.56
CA ALA A 41 0.26 8.68 17.97
C ALA A 41 1.47 9.59 18.12
N ARG A 42 2.56 9.07 18.68
CA ARG A 42 3.86 9.79 18.77
C ARG A 42 4.40 10.12 17.39
N GLU A 43 4.40 9.15 16.48
CA GLU A 43 4.87 9.30 15.10
C GLU A 43 4.01 10.30 14.30
N ALA A 44 2.69 10.30 14.53
CA ALA A 44 1.74 11.19 13.87
C ALA A 44 1.71 12.61 14.46
N GLY A 45 2.38 12.86 15.59
CA GLY A 45 2.31 14.12 16.32
C GLY A 45 0.90 14.44 16.86
N VAL A 46 0.15 13.40 17.28
CA VAL A 46 -1.22 13.56 17.81
C VAL A 46 -1.35 12.94 19.21
N PRO A 47 -2.31 13.37 20.03
CA PRO A 47 -2.64 12.70 21.29
C PRO A 47 -3.02 11.22 21.05
N VAL A 48 -2.66 10.32 21.97
CA VAL A 48 -3.02 8.90 21.92
C VAL A 48 -4.53 8.71 21.83
N SER A 49 -5.30 9.55 22.53
CA SER A 49 -6.76 9.57 22.46
C SER A 49 -7.31 9.83 21.05
N SER A 50 -6.55 10.48 20.17
CA SER A 50 -6.94 10.64 18.77
C SER A 50 -6.85 9.31 18.00
N SER A 51 -5.81 8.52 18.23
CA SER A 51 -5.65 7.21 17.60
C SER A 51 -6.76 6.24 18.06
N THR A 52 -7.00 6.13 19.36
CA THR A 52 -8.06 5.26 19.92
C THR A 52 -9.48 5.75 19.59
N TYR A 53 -9.68 7.05 19.39
CA TYR A 53 -10.96 7.58 18.94
C TYR A 53 -11.32 7.15 17.51
N TYR A 54 -10.33 7.10 16.59
CA TYR A 54 -10.57 6.71 15.21
C TYR A 54 -10.53 5.20 15.00
N TYR A 55 -9.73 4.47 15.78
CA TYR A 55 -9.49 3.05 15.66
C TYR A 55 -9.53 2.41 17.05
N ALA A 56 -10.61 1.67 17.34
CA ALA A 56 -10.85 1.13 18.68
C ALA A 56 -9.80 0.06 19.06
N THR A 57 -9.38 -0.74 18.08
CA THR A 57 -8.38 -1.79 18.24
C THR A 57 -7.18 -1.58 17.32
N LEU A 58 -6.09 -2.29 17.59
CA LEU A 58 -4.94 -2.30 16.68
C LEU A 58 -5.30 -2.95 15.34
N ASP A 59 -6.15 -3.97 15.34
CA ASP A 59 -6.60 -4.60 14.11
C ASP A 59 -7.43 -3.64 13.25
N ASP A 60 -8.30 -2.82 13.85
CA ASP A 60 -9.00 -1.74 13.12
C ASP A 60 -8.01 -0.77 12.45
N LEU A 61 -6.94 -0.41 13.18
CA LEU A 61 -5.90 0.47 12.65
C LEU A 61 -5.13 -0.19 11.49
N LEU A 62 -4.73 -1.45 11.64
CA LEU A 62 -4.02 -2.20 10.60
C LEU A 62 -4.89 -2.43 9.35
N VAL A 63 -6.17 -2.82 9.52
CA VAL A 63 -7.16 -2.95 8.43
C VAL A 63 -7.33 -1.63 7.70
N ALA A 64 -7.48 -0.53 8.44
CA ALA A 64 -7.65 0.79 7.85
C ALA A 64 -6.39 1.25 7.10
N THR A 65 -5.20 0.96 7.64
CA THR A 65 -3.91 1.29 7.02
C THR A 65 -3.74 0.53 5.71
N LEU A 66 -3.96 -0.78 5.71
CA LEU A 66 -3.85 -1.62 4.52
C LEU A 66 -4.88 -1.19 3.44
N THR A 67 -6.12 -0.91 3.86
CA THR A 67 -7.17 -0.44 2.94
C THR A 67 -6.83 0.91 2.32
N TRP A 68 -6.30 1.83 3.12
CA TRP A 68 -5.92 3.17 2.67
C TRP A 68 -4.72 3.10 1.72
N SER A 69 -3.67 2.34 2.08
CA SER A 69 -2.48 2.16 1.24
C SER A 69 -2.84 1.57 -0.13
N ALA A 70 -3.67 0.52 -0.16
CA ALA A 70 -4.18 -0.06 -1.41
C ALA A 70 -4.91 0.97 -2.28
N ARG A 71 -5.72 1.87 -1.69
CA ARG A 71 -6.39 2.94 -2.44
C ARG A 71 -5.44 3.98 -3.00
N GLU A 72 -4.46 4.44 -2.20
CA GLU A 72 -3.47 5.41 -2.67
C GLU A 72 -2.68 4.83 -3.86
N MET A 73 -2.31 3.56 -3.79
CA MET A 73 -1.61 2.87 -4.87
C MET A 73 -2.49 2.72 -6.12
N ALA A 74 -3.77 2.35 -5.96
CA ALA A 74 -4.71 2.27 -7.10
C ALA A 74 -4.93 3.64 -7.76
N LEU A 75 -4.98 4.72 -6.99
CA LEU A 75 -5.07 6.08 -7.53
C LEU A 75 -3.80 6.46 -8.31
N ALA A 76 -2.63 6.10 -7.80
CA ALA A 76 -1.36 6.33 -8.49
C ALA A 76 -1.30 5.56 -9.83
N PHE A 77 -1.69 4.29 -9.85
CA PHE A 77 -1.80 3.50 -11.07
C PHE A 77 -2.87 4.02 -12.03
N GLY A 78 -4.05 4.40 -11.53
CA GLY A 78 -5.14 4.91 -12.36
C GLY A 78 -4.88 6.27 -12.98
N ALA A 79 -3.92 7.03 -12.47
CA ALA A 79 -3.52 8.33 -13.02
C ALA A 79 -2.63 8.21 -14.26
N VAL A 80 -2.07 7.02 -14.53
CA VAL A 80 -1.14 6.77 -15.63
C VAL A 80 -1.70 5.66 -16.51
N LYS A 81 -1.59 5.83 -17.85
CA LYS A 81 -1.96 4.74 -18.77
C LYS A 81 -1.06 3.52 -18.49
N PRO A 82 -1.61 2.32 -18.20
CA PRO A 82 -0.82 1.14 -17.93
C PRO A 82 -0.12 0.67 -19.23
N THR A 83 1.17 0.99 -19.32
CA THR A 83 2.10 0.50 -20.35
C THR A 83 3.21 -0.29 -19.68
N PRO A 84 3.93 -1.18 -20.38
CA PRO A 84 5.08 -1.87 -19.80
C PRO A 84 6.07 -0.92 -19.14
N ALA A 85 6.41 0.19 -19.79
CA ALA A 85 7.32 1.21 -19.26
C ALA A 85 6.79 1.87 -17.97
N SER A 86 5.49 2.23 -17.93
CA SER A 86 4.91 2.87 -16.75
C SER A 86 4.81 1.91 -15.56
N VAL A 87 4.50 0.62 -15.81
CA VAL A 87 4.48 -0.42 -14.78
C VAL A 87 5.90 -0.69 -14.28
N ALA A 88 6.89 -0.83 -15.18
CA ALA A 88 8.28 -1.03 -14.81
C ALA A 88 8.84 0.15 -14.00
N GLY A 89 8.51 1.38 -14.39
CA GLY A 89 8.86 2.58 -13.62
C GLY A 89 8.30 2.55 -12.21
N PHE A 90 7.02 2.20 -12.07
CA PHE A 90 6.38 2.06 -10.76
C PHE A 90 7.06 0.98 -9.88
N LEU A 91 7.39 -0.18 -10.47
CA LEU A 91 8.08 -1.25 -9.74
C LEU A 91 9.48 -0.82 -9.29
N ALA A 92 10.23 -0.14 -10.16
CA ALA A 92 11.56 0.38 -9.84
C ALA A 92 11.50 1.42 -8.71
N ASP A 93 10.52 2.34 -8.75
CA ASP A 93 10.29 3.30 -7.67
C ASP A 93 9.94 2.60 -6.35
N ALA A 94 9.13 1.55 -6.40
CA ALA A 94 8.71 0.79 -5.23
C ALA A 94 9.86 0.06 -4.53
N VAL A 95 10.84 -0.48 -5.27
CA VAL A 95 11.99 -1.19 -4.68
C VAL A 95 13.22 -0.29 -4.48
N GLY A 96 13.20 0.92 -5.03
CA GLY A 96 14.24 1.95 -4.91
C GLY A 96 13.84 3.05 -3.93
N PRO A 97 13.42 4.25 -4.41
CA PRO A 97 13.10 5.40 -3.56
C PRO A 97 12.03 5.12 -2.49
N ASN A 98 11.06 4.25 -2.79
CA ASN A 98 9.95 3.92 -1.88
C ASN A 98 10.12 2.57 -1.17
N ARG A 99 11.35 1.99 -1.18
CA ARG A 99 11.62 0.65 -0.66
C ARG A 99 11.09 0.41 0.76
N GLY A 100 11.34 1.34 1.69
CA GLY A 100 10.92 1.19 3.08
C GLY A 100 9.40 1.11 3.21
N ARG A 101 8.69 1.97 2.49
CA ARG A 101 7.22 1.95 2.42
C ARG A 101 6.71 0.65 1.81
N THR A 102 7.28 0.20 0.71
CA THR A 102 6.89 -1.04 0.03
C THR A 102 7.09 -2.24 0.96
N LEU A 103 8.22 -2.30 1.67
CA LEU A 103 8.46 -3.34 2.66
C LEU A 103 7.39 -3.35 3.76
N ALA A 104 7.04 -2.18 4.31
CA ALA A 104 5.99 -2.04 5.32
C ALA A 104 4.62 -2.49 4.81
N GLU A 105 4.29 -2.18 3.56
CA GLU A 105 3.05 -2.60 2.91
C GLU A 105 3.00 -4.12 2.73
N TYR A 106 4.10 -4.76 2.30
CA TYR A 106 4.19 -6.23 2.19
C TYR A 106 4.14 -6.92 3.54
N GLU A 107 4.84 -6.40 4.56
CA GLU A 107 4.76 -6.96 5.92
C GLU A 107 3.31 -6.93 6.43
N LEU A 108 2.64 -5.79 6.28
CA LEU A 108 1.24 -5.64 6.67
C LEU A 108 0.30 -6.56 5.85
N TYR A 109 0.53 -6.69 4.55
CA TYR A 109 -0.23 -7.58 3.67
C TYR A 109 -0.09 -9.05 4.11
N LEU A 110 1.14 -9.50 4.40
CA LEU A 110 1.41 -10.88 4.83
C LEU A 110 0.83 -11.20 6.22
N VAL A 111 0.66 -10.21 7.09
CA VAL A 111 -0.05 -10.40 8.38
C VAL A 111 -1.48 -10.89 8.17
N ALA A 112 -2.13 -10.54 7.04
CA ALA A 112 -3.46 -11.02 6.70
C ALA A 112 -3.54 -12.55 6.53
N ALA A 113 -2.44 -13.24 6.24
CA ALA A 113 -2.41 -14.69 6.19
C ALA A 113 -2.69 -15.31 7.58
N ARG A 114 -2.24 -14.63 8.65
CA ARG A 114 -2.38 -15.08 10.05
C ARG A 114 -3.56 -14.43 10.78
N ARG A 115 -4.07 -13.28 10.29
CA ARG A 115 -5.18 -12.54 10.90
C ARG A 115 -6.35 -12.46 9.93
N PRO A 116 -7.39 -13.30 10.12
CA PRO A 116 -8.54 -13.37 9.20
C PRO A 116 -9.26 -12.04 8.98
N GLU A 117 -9.31 -11.17 9.99
CA GLU A 117 -9.92 -9.84 9.96
C GLU A 117 -9.27 -8.89 8.96
N LEU A 118 -7.98 -9.08 8.63
CA LEU A 118 -7.26 -8.28 7.63
C LEU A 118 -7.45 -8.79 6.19
N ARG A 119 -7.90 -10.04 6.00
CA ARG A 119 -8.03 -10.65 4.67
C ARG A 119 -8.94 -9.87 3.70
N PRO A 120 -10.08 -9.30 4.13
CA PRO A 120 -10.90 -8.49 3.22
C PRO A 120 -10.16 -7.26 2.70
N ALA A 121 -9.33 -6.62 3.54
CA ALA A 121 -8.52 -5.46 3.15
C ALA A 121 -7.40 -5.87 2.18
N ALA A 122 -6.71 -6.99 2.45
CA ALA A 122 -5.68 -7.53 1.56
C ALA A 122 -6.25 -7.93 0.18
N ARG A 123 -7.40 -8.61 0.13
CA ARG A 123 -8.07 -8.96 -1.14
C ARG A 123 -8.48 -7.74 -1.96
N ARG A 124 -8.77 -6.63 -1.31
CA ARG A 124 -9.12 -5.37 -1.98
C ARG A 124 -8.01 -4.87 -2.91
N TRP A 125 -6.76 -5.14 -2.58
CA TRP A 125 -5.61 -4.87 -3.43
C TRP A 125 -5.75 -5.55 -4.81
N ILE A 126 -6.04 -6.85 -4.83
CA ILE A 126 -6.27 -7.60 -6.09
C ILE A 126 -7.46 -7.03 -6.85
N THR A 127 -8.56 -6.68 -6.16
CA THR A 127 -9.74 -6.06 -6.80
C THR A 127 -9.38 -4.72 -7.46
N LEU A 128 -8.52 -3.92 -6.84
CA LEU A 128 -8.09 -2.65 -7.41
C LEU A 128 -7.18 -2.84 -8.63
N LEU A 129 -6.26 -3.81 -8.60
CA LEU A 129 -5.47 -4.18 -9.78
C LEU A 129 -6.37 -4.67 -10.92
N THR A 130 -7.40 -5.47 -10.62
CA THR A 130 -8.39 -5.89 -11.61
C THR A 130 -9.07 -4.70 -12.28
N SER A 131 -9.35 -3.62 -11.56
CA SER A 131 -9.96 -2.42 -12.16
C SER A 131 -9.06 -1.69 -13.16
N VAL A 132 -7.75 -1.82 -12.99
CA VAL A 132 -6.74 -1.21 -13.89
C VAL A 132 -6.42 -2.09 -15.08
N PHE A 133 -6.33 -3.42 -14.88
CA PHE A 133 -5.88 -4.40 -15.86
C PHE A 133 -6.98 -5.38 -16.30
N GLY A 134 -8.23 -5.12 -15.95
CA GLY A 134 -9.36 -6.04 -15.98
C GLY A 134 -9.84 -6.54 -17.35
N THR A 135 -9.13 -6.21 -18.43
CA THR A 135 -9.38 -6.79 -19.77
C THR A 135 -8.57 -8.08 -20.01
N MET A 136 -7.76 -8.50 -19.04
CA MET A 136 -6.98 -9.73 -19.15
C MET A 136 -7.84 -10.96 -18.86
N GLU A 137 -7.50 -12.07 -19.54
CA GLU A 137 -8.04 -13.39 -19.19
C GLU A 137 -7.66 -13.73 -17.73
N PRO A 138 -8.54 -14.39 -16.94
CA PRO A 138 -8.32 -14.59 -15.50
C PRO A 138 -7.00 -15.28 -15.12
N ALA A 139 -6.57 -16.31 -15.87
CA ALA A 139 -5.33 -17.01 -15.58
C ALA A 139 -4.10 -16.14 -15.93
N ALA A 140 -4.17 -15.40 -17.04
CA ALA A 140 -3.14 -14.43 -17.43
C ALA A 140 -3.02 -13.30 -16.41
N PHE A 141 -4.15 -12.78 -15.91
CA PHE A 141 -4.16 -11.77 -14.84
C PHE A 141 -3.53 -12.29 -13.55
N LEU A 142 -3.85 -13.52 -13.13
CA LEU A 142 -3.25 -14.14 -11.95
C LEU A 142 -1.74 -14.29 -12.12
N GLY A 143 -1.28 -14.77 -13.29
CA GLY A 143 0.14 -14.88 -13.62
C GLY A 143 0.85 -13.53 -13.63
N PHE A 144 0.21 -12.50 -14.18
CA PHE A 144 0.73 -11.12 -14.19
C PHE A 144 0.91 -10.57 -12.78
N VAL A 145 -0.11 -10.67 -11.92
CA VAL A 145 -0.02 -10.21 -10.53
C VAL A 145 1.07 -10.96 -9.76
N ALA A 146 1.13 -12.29 -9.90
CA ALA A 146 2.16 -13.10 -9.25
C ALA A 146 3.59 -12.71 -9.71
N ALA A 147 3.76 -12.34 -10.97
CA ALA A 147 5.05 -11.87 -11.47
C ALA A 147 5.40 -10.47 -10.95
N LEU A 148 4.44 -9.55 -10.84
CA LEU A 148 4.67 -8.24 -10.22
C LEU A 148 5.10 -8.39 -8.76
N ASP A 149 4.42 -9.24 -7.99
CA ASP A 149 4.80 -9.56 -6.61
C ASP A 149 6.20 -10.17 -6.55
N GLY A 150 6.52 -11.09 -7.47
CA GLY A 150 7.86 -11.69 -7.58
C GLY A 150 8.94 -10.66 -7.85
N LEU A 151 8.74 -9.74 -8.81
CA LEU A 151 9.68 -8.67 -9.12
C LEU A 151 9.89 -7.73 -7.91
N LEU A 152 8.82 -7.37 -7.22
CA LEU A 152 8.90 -6.52 -6.03
C LEU A 152 9.65 -7.22 -4.89
N ILE A 153 9.31 -8.47 -4.58
CA ILE A 153 9.97 -9.23 -3.50
C ILE A 153 11.47 -9.41 -3.81
N GLN A 154 11.83 -9.82 -5.06
CA GLN A 154 13.22 -9.96 -5.45
C GLN A 154 13.96 -8.62 -5.42
N GLY A 155 13.34 -7.54 -5.86
CA GLY A 155 13.89 -6.19 -5.81
C GLY A 155 14.10 -5.68 -4.37
N LEU A 156 13.21 -6.03 -3.45
CA LEU A 156 13.33 -5.66 -2.03
C LEU A 156 14.51 -6.35 -1.32
N ILE A 157 14.90 -7.55 -1.75
CA ILE A 157 16.00 -8.33 -1.14
C ILE A 157 17.33 -8.17 -1.90
N ALA A 158 17.33 -7.55 -3.08
CA ALA A 158 18.52 -7.35 -3.87
C ALA A 158 19.46 -6.30 -3.24
N ASP A 159 20.76 -6.54 -3.32
CA ASP A 159 21.79 -5.56 -2.92
C ASP A 159 21.72 -4.30 -3.80
N PHE A 160 21.40 -4.49 -5.08
CA PHE A 160 21.18 -3.43 -6.06
C PHE A 160 19.78 -3.59 -6.65
N PRO A 161 18.81 -2.72 -6.28
CA PRO A 161 17.46 -2.80 -6.82
C PRO A 161 17.47 -2.71 -8.35
N PRO A 162 16.69 -3.55 -9.07
CA PRO A 162 16.61 -3.48 -10.51
C PRO A 162 16.00 -2.17 -11.00
N THR A 163 16.49 -1.67 -12.13
CA THR A 163 15.99 -0.46 -12.77
C THR A 163 14.73 -0.72 -13.58
N ALA A 164 14.01 0.35 -13.95
CA ALA A 164 12.86 0.25 -14.85
C ALA A 164 13.22 -0.42 -16.18
N GLU A 165 14.38 -0.10 -16.76
CA GLU A 165 14.87 -0.68 -18.02
C GLU A 165 15.09 -2.20 -17.91
N GLN A 166 15.50 -2.69 -16.74
CA GLN A 166 15.69 -4.13 -16.50
C GLN A 166 14.35 -4.85 -16.27
N MET A 167 13.34 -4.17 -15.69
CA MET A 167 12.03 -4.74 -15.42
C MET A 167 11.09 -4.70 -16.63
N GLU A 168 11.20 -3.69 -17.50
CA GLU A 168 10.28 -3.47 -18.61
C GLU A 168 10.15 -4.67 -19.57
N PRO A 169 11.23 -5.36 -19.98
CA PRO A 169 11.11 -6.54 -20.83
C PRO A 169 10.26 -7.66 -20.20
N VAL A 170 10.41 -7.88 -18.88
CA VAL A 170 9.62 -8.90 -18.16
C VAL A 170 8.15 -8.49 -18.10
N VAL A 171 7.88 -7.22 -17.77
CA VAL A 171 6.51 -6.69 -17.76
C VAL A 171 5.88 -6.77 -19.15
N SER A 172 6.64 -6.48 -20.21
CA SER A 172 6.16 -6.55 -21.60
C SER A 172 5.73 -7.96 -22.02
N LEU A 173 6.45 -9.00 -21.55
CA LEU A 173 6.09 -10.40 -21.84
C LEU A 173 4.75 -10.82 -21.21
N LEU A 174 4.36 -10.18 -20.11
CA LEU A 174 3.22 -10.57 -19.28
C LEU A 174 2.00 -9.68 -19.52
N MET A 175 2.19 -8.49 -20.04
CA MET A 175 1.09 -7.60 -20.42
C MET A 175 0.52 -8.03 -21.77
N PRO A 176 -0.81 -8.06 -21.93
CA PRO A 176 -1.42 -8.38 -23.21
C PRO A 176 -1.02 -7.35 -24.26
N SER A 177 -0.61 -7.83 -25.44
CA SER A 177 -0.53 -7.00 -26.64
C SER A 177 -1.93 -6.45 -26.94
N ARG A 178 -2.08 -5.15 -27.03
CA ARG A 178 -3.34 -4.51 -27.46
C ARG A 178 -3.51 -4.63 -28.97
#